data_ccca63354e60acd1513f2fe6f44fbcd0
#
_entry.id   ccca63354e60acd1513f2fe6f44fbcd0
#
_cell.length_a   1.000
_cell.length_b   1.000
_cell.length_c   1.000
_cell.angle_alpha   90.00
_cell.angle_beta   90.00
_cell.angle_gamma   90.00
#
_symmetry.space_group_name_H-M   'P 1'
#
loop_
_entity.id
_entity.type
_entity.pdbx_description
1 polymer ?
#
loop_
_entity_poly.entity_id
_entity_poly.type
_entity_poly.pdbx_seq_one_letter_code
_entity_poly.pdbx_strand_id
1 'polypeptide(L)'
;MILVAEIGLNHDGNFDLIYELIRQAKNSGANIAKFQVGWRDKPGEINNLTKDKLLKIKEMCDYIDIEMMTSIINDEAFDLVSHLNLKRLKIASRTVKDNPQLCDKIINTGKEVFCSLGFVDNNLNYFNKKYSNVKFIYCISKYPTYPKDINNFPEKFSQEGYFGYSDHMHGLSGCLLALSRGAN
;
A
#
# COMPACT_ATOMS: atom_id res chain seq x y z
N MET A 1 5.79 8.33 -12.93
CA MET A 1 5.91 6.99 -12.28
C MET A 1 6.16 7.18 -10.80
N ILE A 2 5.47 6.45 -9.94
CA ILE A 2 5.66 6.44 -8.48
C ILE A 2 6.15 5.06 -8.05
N LEU A 3 7.34 4.97 -7.49
CA LEU A 3 7.87 3.74 -6.93
C LEU A 3 7.58 3.69 -5.43
N VAL A 4 6.89 2.62 -5.00
CA VAL A 4 6.54 2.37 -3.61
C VAL A 4 7.37 1.21 -3.08
N ALA A 5 8.25 1.48 -2.10
CA ALA A 5 8.95 0.43 -1.38
C ALA A 5 8.02 -0.19 -0.33
N GLU A 6 7.70 -1.47 -0.48
CA GLU A 6 6.87 -2.23 0.46
C GLU A 6 7.72 -2.69 1.64
N ILE A 7 7.89 -1.85 2.64
CA ILE A 7 8.56 -2.23 3.90
C ILE A 7 7.64 -3.16 4.70
N GLY A 8 6.33 -2.88 4.68
CA GLY A 8 5.33 -3.74 5.30
C GLY A 8 5.58 -3.95 6.79
N LEU A 9 5.80 -5.22 7.17
CA LEU A 9 6.15 -5.65 8.52
C LEU A 9 7.58 -6.24 8.60
N ASN A 10 8.39 -6.11 7.54
CA ASN A 10 9.70 -6.76 7.47
C ASN A 10 10.74 -6.17 8.44
N HIS A 11 10.34 -5.19 9.23
CA HIS A 11 11.16 -4.57 10.26
C HIS A 11 11.17 -5.33 11.60
N ASP A 12 10.25 -6.28 11.80
CA ASP A 12 10.14 -7.10 13.01
C ASP A 12 10.22 -6.28 14.33
N GLY A 13 9.64 -5.08 14.34
CA GLY A 13 9.63 -4.15 15.48
C GLY A 13 10.98 -3.49 15.79
N ASN A 14 12.01 -3.76 15.02
CA ASN A 14 13.36 -3.22 15.20
C ASN A 14 13.47 -1.82 14.54
N PHE A 15 13.65 -0.77 15.34
CA PHE A 15 13.73 0.61 14.85
C PHE A 15 15.00 0.91 14.06
N ASP A 16 16.12 0.29 14.38
CA ASP A 16 17.36 0.45 13.60
C ASP A 16 17.17 -0.15 12.20
N LEU A 17 16.49 -1.30 12.11
CA LEU A 17 16.13 -1.91 10.85
C LEU A 17 15.11 -1.06 10.07
N ILE A 18 14.13 -0.46 10.74
CA ILE A 18 13.17 0.47 10.11
C ILE A 18 13.94 1.62 9.44
N TYR A 19 14.85 2.26 10.17
CA TYR A 19 15.64 3.37 9.63
C TYR A 19 16.44 2.94 8.41
N GLU A 20 17.11 1.78 8.48
CA GLU A 20 17.90 1.25 7.38
C GLU A 20 17.03 0.92 6.16
N LEU A 21 15.86 0.29 6.34
CA LEU A 21 14.93 -0.01 5.26
C LEU A 21 14.42 1.27 4.55
N ILE A 22 14.11 2.31 5.33
CA ILE A 22 13.71 3.62 4.78
C ILE A 22 14.87 4.23 3.98
N ARG A 23 16.09 4.21 4.53
CA ARG A 23 17.29 4.73 3.88
C ARG A 23 17.59 4.00 2.58
N GLN A 24 17.51 2.67 2.57
CA GLN A 24 17.71 1.86 1.37
C GLN A 24 16.62 2.08 0.32
N ALA A 25 15.36 2.22 0.74
CA ALA A 25 14.27 2.58 -0.15
C ALA A 25 14.56 3.91 -0.88
N LYS A 26 14.95 4.95 -0.15
CA LYS A 26 15.32 6.25 -0.74
C LYS A 26 16.51 6.12 -1.69
N ASN A 27 17.58 5.45 -1.28
CA ASN A 27 18.79 5.28 -2.08
C ASN A 27 18.53 4.47 -3.36
N SER A 28 17.53 3.57 -3.35
CA SER A 28 17.09 2.80 -4.51
C SER A 28 16.13 3.58 -5.43
N GLY A 29 15.83 4.84 -5.13
CA GLY A 29 14.98 5.69 -5.96
C GLY A 29 13.48 5.55 -5.68
N ALA A 30 13.09 4.89 -4.58
CA ALA A 30 11.67 4.87 -4.19
C ALA A 30 11.19 6.27 -3.79
N ASN A 31 9.95 6.58 -4.16
CA ASN A 31 9.29 7.82 -3.78
C ASN A 31 8.56 7.69 -2.44
N ILE A 32 8.13 6.48 -2.11
CA ILE A 32 7.28 6.20 -0.95
C ILE A 32 7.81 4.99 -0.19
N ALA A 33 7.94 5.11 1.13
CA ALA A 33 8.13 4.00 2.06
C ALA A 33 6.78 3.59 2.65
N LYS A 34 6.31 2.36 2.36
CA LYS A 34 4.99 1.90 2.78
C LYS A 34 5.06 0.88 3.91
N PHE A 35 4.28 1.15 4.96
CA PHE A 35 4.12 0.31 6.14
C PHE A 35 2.70 -0.28 6.21
N GLN A 36 2.51 -1.26 7.10
CA GLN A 36 1.19 -1.83 7.39
C GLN A 36 0.81 -1.52 8.84
N VAL A 37 -0.43 -1.07 9.06
CA VAL A 37 -0.99 -0.79 10.40
C VAL A 37 -2.30 -1.54 10.55
N GLY A 38 -2.48 -2.18 11.71
CA GLY A 38 -3.66 -3.01 11.98
C GLY A 38 -3.53 -4.48 11.58
N TRP A 39 -2.32 -4.93 11.25
CA TRP A 39 -2.02 -6.33 10.95
C TRP A 39 -0.99 -6.87 11.92
N ARG A 40 -1.30 -7.97 12.63
CA ARG A 40 -0.48 -8.49 13.74
C ARG A 40 -0.22 -7.44 14.81
N ASP A 41 -1.29 -6.78 15.25
CA ASP A 41 -1.28 -5.63 16.15
C ASP A 41 -1.75 -5.96 17.58
N LYS A 42 -1.92 -7.26 17.89
CA LYS A 42 -2.31 -7.68 19.24
C LYS A 42 -1.27 -7.28 20.27
N PRO A 43 -1.67 -7.01 21.51
CA PRO A 43 -0.72 -6.77 22.58
C PRO A 43 0.35 -7.85 22.67
N GLY A 44 1.62 -7.44 22.67
CA GLY A 44 2.77 -8.35 22.70
C GLY A 44 3.28 -8.82 21.33
N GLU A 45 2.60 -8.50 20.22
CA GLU A 45 3.13 -8.78 18.90
C GLU A 45 4.27 -7.81 18.55
N ILE A 46 5.33 -8.37 17.95
CA ILE A 46 6.57 -7.64 17.63
C ILE A 46 6.34 -6.50 16.66
N ASN A 47 5.37 -6.62 15.77
CA ASN A 47 5.02 -5.63 14.74
C ASN A 47 3.94 -4.63 15.18
N ASN A 48 3.53 -4.64 16.44
CA ASN A 48 2.55 -3.68 16.92
C ASN A 48 3.12 -2.26 16.86
N LEU A 49 2.53 -1.42 16.02
CA LEU A 49 2.89 -0.02 15.83
C LEU A 49 1.96 0.88 16.64
N THR A 50 2.42 1.29 17.82
CA THR A 50 1.73 2.31 18.63
C THR A 50 1.82 3.70 17.98
N LYS A 51 1.04 4.65 18.48
CA LYS A 51 1.08 6.05 18.03
C LYS A 51 2.49 6.65 18.08
N ASP A 52 3.22 6.44 19.18
CA ASP A 52 4.58 6.98 19.34
C ASP A 52 5.57 6.33 18.37
N LYS A 53 5.41 5.03 18.12
CA LYS A 53 6.22 4.33 17.12
C LYS A 53 5.94 4.86 15.71
N LEU A 54 4.68 5.09 15.35
CA LEU A 54 4.31 5.65 14.06
C LEU A 54 4.83 7.07 13.87
N LEU A 55 4.78 7.91 14.91
CA LEU A 55 5.37 9.26 14.88
C LEU A 55 6.87 9.20 14.62
N LYS A 56 7.61 8.33 15.32
CA LYS A 56 9.06 8.13 15.09
C LYS A 56 9.35 7.66 13.65
N ILE A 57 8.56 6.73 13.11
CA ILE A 57 8.71 6.30 11.72
C ILE A 57 8.48 7.47 10.75
N LYS A 58 7.46 8.29 11.03
CA LYS A 58 7.19 9.49 10.23
C LYS A 58 8.36 10.49 10.27
N GLU A 59 8.92 10.72 11.44
CA GLU A 59 10.11 11.58 11.62
C GLU A 59 11.32 11.05 10.85
N MET A 60 11.55 9.73 10.88
CA MET A 60 12.61 9.09 10.08
C MET A 60 12.41 9.30 8.57
N CYS A 61 11.18 9.11 8.10
CA CYS A 61 10.84 9.34 6.69
C CYS A 61 11.06 10.81 6.28
N ASP A 62 10.65 11.75 7.14
CA ASP A 62 10.84 13.18 6.89
C ASP A 62 12.32 13.57 6.88
N TYR A 63 13.11 13.04 7.81
CA TYR A 63 14.56 13.27 7.87
C TYR A 63 15.29 12.76 6.61
N ILE A 64 14.87 11.59 6.09
CA ILE A 64 15.46 10.98 4.89
C ILE A 64 14.87 11.60 3.60
N ASP A 65 13.85 12.42 3.71
CA ASP A 65 13.12 13.03 2.58
C ASP A 65 12.49 11.95 1.67
N ILE A 66 11.73 11.02 2.26
CA ILE A 66 10.90 10.04 1.55
C ILE A 66 9.47 10.11 2.09
N GLU A 67 8.47 9.99 1.21
CA GLU A 67 7.08 10.01 1.64
C GLU A 67 6.74 8.75 2.44
N MET A 68 6.11 8.92 3.61
CA MET A 68 5.52 7.80 4.35
C MET A 68 4.10 7.53 3.86
N MET A 69 3.77 6.27 3.63
CA MET A 69 2.42 5.79 3.36
C MET A 69 2.12 4.56 4.24
N THR A 70 0.84 4.36 4.60
CA THR A 70 0.43 3.17 5.36
C THR A 70 -0.75 2.46 4.70
N SER A 71 -0.73 1.12 4.72
CA SER A 71 -1.93 0.32 4.54
C SER A 71 -2.70 0.29 5.85
N ILE A 72 -3.99 0.58 5.80
CA ILE A 72 -4.91 0.62 6.95
C ILE A 72 -5.79 -0.62 6.87
N ILE A 73 -5.76 -1.45 7.92
CA ILE A 73 -6.39 -2.79 7.88
C ILE A 73 -7.68 -2.84 8.71
N ASN A 74 -7.74 -2.08 9.80
CA ASN A 74 -8.91 -2.03 10.71
C ASN A 74 -9.19 -0.59 11.16
N ASP A 75 -10.27 -0.37 11.91
CA ASP A 75 -10.70 0.94 12.38
C ASP A 75 -9.71 1.54 13.39
N GLU A 76 -9.14 0.72 14.28
CA GLU A 76 -8.11 1.16 15.24
C GLU A 76 -6.86 1.69 14.50
N ALA A 77 -6.45 1.02 13.43
CA ALA A 77 -5.36 1.49 12.58
C ALA A 77 -5.70 2.81 11.88
N PHE A 78 -6.95 3.00 11.46
CA PHE A 78 -7.40 4.27 10.89
C PHE A 78 -7.27 5.41 11.90
N ASP A 79 -7.70 5.19 13.13
CA ASP A 79 -7.60 6.18 14.20
C ASP A 79 -6.13 6.52 14.52
N LEU A 80 -5.24 5.51 14.59
CA LEU A 80 -3.81 5.70 14.78
C LEU A 80 -3.17 6.52 13.65
N VAL A 81 -3.52 6.20 12.40
CA VAL A 81 -2.94 6.85 11.21
C VAL A 81 -3.51 8.25 10.97
N SER A 82 -4.74 8.53 11.43
CA SER A 82 -5.39 9.84 11.26
C SER A 82 -4.60 10.99 11.90
N HIS A 83 -3.83 10.70 12.94
CA HIS A 83 -2.96 11.67 13.63
C HIS A 83 -1.66 11.97 12.87
N LEU A 84 -1.33 11.17 11.86
CA LEU A 84 -0.17 11.40 11.01
C LEU A 84 -0.61 12.26 9.81
N ASN A 85 0.10 13.31 9.53
CA ASN A 85 -0.19 14.14 8.36
C ASN A 85 0.33 13.47 7.07
N LEU A 86 -0.21 12.29 6.74
CA LEU A 86 0.17 11.56 5.52
C LEU A 86 -0.49 12.18 4.30
N LYS A 87 0.26 12.29 3.21
CA LYS A 87 -0.23 12.77 1.92
C LYS A 87 -1.15 11.76 1.24
N ARG A 88 -0.80 10.47 1.33
CA ARG A 88 -1.49 9.34 0.70
C ARG A 88 -1.79 8.24 1.70
N LEU A 89 -2.86 7.50 1.43
CA LEU A 89 -3.26 6.32 2.19
C LEU A 89 -3.38 5.12 1.26
N LYS A 90 -3.25 3.91 1.82
CA LYS A 90 -3.40 2.66 1.08
C LYS A 90 -4.54 1.82 1.65
N ILE A 91 -5.41 1.35 0.76
CA ILE A 91 -6.40 0.32 1.07
C ILE A 91 -5.90 -1.00 0.47
N ALA A 92 -5.70 -2.00 1.33
CA ALA A 92 -5.32 -3.33 0.90
C ALA A 92 -6.50 -4.08 0.28
N SER A 93 -6.23 -5.05 -0.61
CA SER A 93 -7.27 -5.86 -1.24
C SER A 93 -8.15 -6.59 -0.21
N ARG A 94 -7.58 -7.02 0.91
CA ARG A 94 -8.30 -7.64 2.02
C ARG A 94 -9.28 -6.66 2.68
N THR A 95 -8.86 -5.43 2.93
CA THR A 95 -9.72 -4.39 3.51
C THR A 95 -10.92 -4.10 2.59
N VAL A 96 -10.69 -4.05 1.27
CA VAL A 96 -11.77 -3.89 0.28
C VAL A 96 -12.82 -5.01 0.42
N LYS A 97 -12.35 -6.25 0.59
CA LYS A 97 -13.21 -7.42 0.70
C LYS A 97 -13.94 -7.49 2.04
N ASP A 98 -13.22 -7.26 3.13
CA ASP A 98 -13.67 -7.61 4.49
C ASP A 98 -14.34 -6.43 5.22
N ASN A 99 -13.99 -5.18 4.88
CA ASN A 99 -14.51 -3.98 5.56
C ASN A 99 -14.76 -2.79 4.60
N PRO A 100 -15.83 -2.83 3.78
CA PRO A 100 -16.18 -1.74 2.88
C PRO A 100 -16.44 -0.41 3.58
N GLN A 101 -16.97 -0.43 4.82
CA GLN A 101 -17.24 0.79 5.60
C GLN A 101 -15.94 1.53 5.96
N LEU A 102 -14.88 0.79 6.29
CA LEU A 102 -13.56 1.37 6.51
C LEU A 102 -13.00 1.98 5.22
N CYS A 103 -13.24 1.33 4.07
CA CYS A 103 -12.84 1.90 2.79
C CYS A 103 -13.50 3.26 2.55
N ASP A 104 -14.80 3.38 2.80
CA ASP A 104 -15.53 4.66 2.70
C ASP A 104 -14.96 5.71 3.66
N LYS A 105 -14.65 5.35 4.91
CA LYS A 105 -13.99 6.25 5.88
C LYS A 105 -12.66 6.79 5.33
N ILE A 106 -11.80 5.90 4.83
CA ILE A 106 -10.48 6.27 4.28
C ILE A 106 -10.64 7.19 3.07
N ILE A 107 -11.53 6.87 2.14
CA ILE A 107 -11.76 7.66 0.92
C ILE A 107 -12.31 9.05 1.26
N ASN A 108 -13.22 9.12 2.22
CA ASN A 108 -13.85 10.38 2.65
C ASN A 108 -12.89 11.33 3.39
N THR A 109 -11.65 10.91 3.69
CA THR A 109 -10.60 11.83 4.17
C THR A 109 -10.22 12.89 3.14
N GLY A 110 -10.56 12.69 1.86
CA GLY A 110 -10.17 13.53 0.74
C GLY A 110 -8.70 13.40 0.32
N LYS A 111 -7.89 12.62 1.05
CA LYS A 111 -6.50 12.33 0.68
C LYS A 111 -6.44 11.43 -0.55
N GLU A 112 -5.31 11.45 -1.29
CA GLU A 112 -5.11 10.48 -2.37
C GLU A 112 -5.03 9.06 -1.78
N VAL A 113 -5.81 8.14 -2.34
CA VAL A 113 -5.91 6.76 -1.86
C VAL A 113 -5.50 5.78 -2.96
N PHE A 114 -4.51 4.94 -2.66
CA PHE A 114 -4.19 3.79 -3.49
C PHE A 114 -5.01 2.59 -3.01
N CYS A 115 -5.86 2.04 -3.88
CA CYS A 115 -6.80 0.97 -3.55
C CYS A 115 -6.50 -0.27 -4.38
N SER A 116 -6.01 -1.35 -3.75
CA SER A 116 -5.75 -2.63 -4.43
C SER A 116 -7.02 -3.48 -4.55
N LEU A 117 -7.22 -4.10 -5.71
CA LEU A 117 -8.42 -4.86 -6.06
C LEU A 117 -8.17 -6.36 -6.25
N GLY A 118 -7.16 -6.94 -5.61
CA GLY A 118 -6.73 -8.33 -5.84
C GLY A 118 -7.67 -9.43 -5.34
N PHE A 119 -8.74 -9.10 -4.60
CA PHE A 119 -9.82 -10.03 -4.23
C PHE A 119 -11.16 -9.69 -4.89
N VAL A 120 -11.17 -8.71 -5.77
CA VAL A 120 -12.38 -8.28 -6.48
C VAL A 120 -12.18 -8.64 -7.95
N ASP A 121 -13.01 -9.53 -8.48
CA ASP A 121 -12.96 -9.94 -9.86
C ASP A 121 -13.12 -8.72 -10.77
N ASN A 122 -12.03 -8.21 -11.32
CA ASN A 122 -11.89 -7.14 -12.33
C ASN A 122 -13.02 -6.09 -12.38
N ASN A 123 -13.73 -5.91 -11.27
CA ASN A 123 -14.92 -5.08 -11.24
C ASN A 123 -14.57 -3.73 -10.59
N LEU A 124 -14.03 -2.81 -11.42
CA LEU A 124 -13.80 -1.42 -11.05
C LEU A 124 -15.10 -0.71 -10.60
N ASN A 125 -16.27 -1.32 -10.84
CA ASN A 125 -17.57 -0.87 -10.33
C ASN A 125 -17.82 -1.27 -8.88
N TYR A 126 -16.86 -1.90 -8.21
CA TYR A 126 -17.01 -2.31 -6.80
C TYR A 126 -17.42 -1.14 -5.90
N PHE A 127 -16.82 0.00 -6.12
CA PHE A 127 -17.31 1.28 -5.59
C PHE A 127 -18.15 1.94 -6.70
N ASN A 128 -19.46 1.78 -6.69
CA ASN A 128 -20.41 2.38 -7.66
C ASN A 128 -20.35 3.92 -7.75
N LYS A 129 -19.26 4.53 -7.32
CA LYS A 129 -19.01 5.97 -7.29
C LYS A 129 -17.69 6.27 -7.97
N LYS A 130 -17.65 7.34 -8.75
CA LYS A 130 -16.39 7.90 -9.24
C LYS A 130 -15.77 8.74 -8.12
N TYR A 131 -14.73 8.21 -7.50
CA TYR A 131 -13.93 8.94 -6.53
C TYR A 131 -12.74 9.59 -7.26
N SER A 132 -12.65 10.91 -7.24
CA SER A 132 -11.55 11.64 -7.88
C SER A 132 -10.19 11.44 -7.18
N ASN A 133 -10.22 11.08 -5.89
CA ASN A 133 -9.04 10.88 -5.05
C ASN A 133 -8.58 9.42 -4.95
N VAL A 134 -9.24 8.47 -5.63
CA VAL A 134 -8.86 7.05 -5.60
C VAL A 134 -8.09 6.66 -6.85
N LYS A 135 -6.97 5.99 -6.65
CA LYS A 135 -6.15 5.34 -7.66
C LYS A 135 -6.25 3.83 -7.50
N PHE A 136 -6.88 3.15 -8.45
CA PHE A 136 -7.01 1.71 -8.40
C PHE A 136 -5.70 1.03 -8.80
N ILE A 137 -5.31 0.02 -8.03
CA ILE A 137 -4.07 -0.72 -8.21
C ILE A 137 -4.42 -2.17 -8.55
N TYR A 138 -3.97 -2.64 -9.70
CA TYR A 138 -4.07 -4.05 -10.04
C TYR A 138 -3.19 -4.87 -9.09
N CYS A 139 -3.68 -5.99 -8.65
CA CYS A 139 -3.01 -6.84 -7.68
C CYS A 139 -3.52 -8.27 -7.81
N ILE A 140 -2.65 -9.24 -7.61
CA ILE A 140 -3.01 -10.65 -7.40
C ILE A 140 -2.70 -10.96 -5.94
N SER A 141 -3.74 -11.18 -5.12
CA SER A 141 -3.59 -11.38 -3.67
C SER A 141 -3.21 -12.83 -3.33
N LYS A 142 -2.10 -13.28 -3.92
CA LYS A 142 -1.47 -14.58 -3.67
C LYS A 142 0.01 -14.37 -3.35
N TYR A 143 0.52 -15.03 -2.32
CA TYR A 143 1.88 -14.85 -1.81
C TYR A 143 2.63 -16.19 -1.72
N PRO A 144 3.64 -16.48 -2.60
CA PRO A 144 4.00 -15.68 -3.76
C PRO A 144 3.03 -15.87 -4.94
N THR A 145 2.98 -14.88 -5.82
CA THR A 145 2.36 -14.99 -7.14
C THR A 145 3.35 -15.62 -8.10
N TYR A 146 2.90 -16.56 -8.92
CA TYR A 146 3.70 -17.17 -9.99
C TYR A 146 3.19 -16.74 -11.37
N PRO A 147 3.98 -16.86 -12.45
CA PRO A 147 3.55 -16.50 -13.81
C PRO A 147 2.22 -17.17 -14.23
N LYS A 148 1.99 -18.40 -13.81
CA LYS A 148 0.74 -19.14 -14.06
C LYS A 148 -0.50 -18.57 -13.38
N ASP A 149 -0.30 -17.73 -12.36
CA ASP A 149 -1.40 -17.08 -11.61
C ASP A 149 -1.78 -15.72 -12.23
N ILE A 150 -1.00 -15.25 -13.22
CA ILE A 150 -1.24 -14.00 -13.91
C ILE A 150 -2.27 -14.24 -15.02
N ASN A 151 -3.51 -14.36 -14.62
CA ASN A 151 -4.63 -14.35 -15.54
C ASN A 151 -5.19 -12.93 -15.64
N ASN A 152 -5.48 -12.44 -16.83
CA ASN A 152 -6.05 -11.11 -17.07
C ASN A 152 -5.17 -9.93 -16.57
N PHE A 153 -3.86 -10.05 -16.72
CA PHE A 153 -2.97 -8.92 -16.45
C PHE A 153 -3.26 -7.79 -17.45
N PRO A 154 -3.45 -6.53 -16.99
CA PRO A 154 -3.82 -5.45 -17.88
C PRO A 154 -2.87 -5.31 -19.07
N GLU A 155 -3.40 -5.18 -20.28
CA GLU A 155 -2.59 -4.90 -21.46
C GLU A 155 -2.23 -3.41 -21.52
N LYS A 156 -3.14 -2.54 -21.06
CA LYS A 156 -2.94 -1.09 -20.94
C LYS A 156 -3.60 -0.60 -19.67
N PHE A 157 -2.81 -0.38 -18.63
CA PHE A 157 -3.28 -0.03 -17.30
C PHE A 157 -4.29 1.13 -17.27
N SER A 158 -3.98 2.24 -17.95
CA SER A 158 -4.85 3.43 -17.97
C SER A 158 -6.18 3.21 -18.68
N GLN A 159 -6.21 2.37 -19.71
CA GLN A 159 -7.44 2.07 -20.45
C GLN A 159 -8.36 1.11 -19.70
N GLU A 160 -7.77 0.27 -18.86
CA GLU A 160 -8.49 -0.69 -18.03
C GLU A 160 -8.80 -0.13 -16.63
N GLY A 161 -8.55 1.17 -16.41
CA GLY A 161 -8.92 1.87 -15.18
C GLY A 161 -7.94 1.68 -14.02
N TYR A 162 -6.80 1.05 -14.24
CA TYR A 162 -5.76 0.88 -13.22
C TYR A 162 -4.70 1.97 -13.32
N PHE A 163 -4.33 2.51 -12.17
CA PHE A 163 -3.22 3.45 -12.06
C PHE A 163 -1.87 2.74 -12.01
N GLY A 164 -1.78 1.62 -11.29
CA GLY A 164 -0.52 0.93 -11.07
C GLY A 164 -0.69 -0.53 -10.69
N TYR A 165 0.40 -1.16 -10.31
CA TYR A 165 0.50 -2.57 -9.96
C TYR A 165 1.09 -2.76 -8.56
N SER A 166 0.52 -3.68 -7.79
CA SER A 166 1.10 -4.17 -6.54
C SER A 166 1.59 -5.61 -6.76
N ASP A 167 2.90 -5.78 -6.81
CA ASP A 167 3.55 -7.04 -7.16
C ASP A 167 3.73 -7.96 -5.93
N HIS A 168 3.48 -9.26 -6.12
CA HIS A 168 3.74 -10.30 -5.14
C HIS A 168 4.55 -11.46 -5.76
N MET A 169 5.17 -11.22 -6.91
CA MET A 169 6.07 -12.17 -7.56
C MET A 169 7.49 -12.08 -6.99
N HIS A 170 8.22 -13.15 -7.15
CA HIS A 170 9.67 -13.10 -6.94
C HIS A 170 10.35 -12.38 -8.10
N GLY A 171 11.28 -11.48 -7.80
CA GLY A 171 12.06 -10.73 -8.77
C GLY A 171 11.34 -9.51 -9.31
N LEU A 172 11.71 -9.05 -10.49
CA LEU A 172 11.28 -7.78 -11.08
C LEU A 172 10.37 -7.93 -12.30
N SER A 173 10.13 -9.14 -12.78
CA SER A 173 9.44 -9.39 -14.06
C SER A 173 8.04 -8.82 -14.10
N GLY A 174 7.27 -8.96 -13.00
CA GLY A 174 5.92 -8.41 -12.89
C GLY A 174 5.91 -6.89 -12.94
N CYS A 175 6.78 -6.24 -12.19
CA CYS A 175 6.93 -4.79 -12.20
C CYS A 175 7.35 -4.26 -13.58
N LEU A 176 8.33 -4.89 -14.23
CA LEU A 176 8.79 -4.47 -15.56
C LEU A 176 7.71 -4.63 -16.62
N LEU A 177 6.94 -5.72 -16.56
CA LEU A 177 5.79 -5.93 -17.45
C LEU A 177 4.72 -4.86 -17.21
N ALA A 178 4.39 -4.56 -15.94
CA ALA A 178 3.42 -3.52 -15.60
C ALA A 178 3.85 -2.15 -16.13
N LEU A 179 5.12 -1.79 -15.95
CA LEU A 179 5.68 -0.53 -16.46
C LEU A 179 5.62 -0.45 -17.98
N SER A 180 5.97 -1.53 -18.70
CA SER A 180 5.89 -1.58 -20.17
C SER A 180 4.46 -1.42 -20.69
N ARG A 181 3.46 -1.71 -19.86
CA ARG A 181 2.03 -1.58 -20.15
C ARG A 181 1.37 -0.32 -19.58
N GLY A 182 2.20 0.65 -19.11
CA GLY A 182 1.77 1.97 -18.70
C GLY A 182 1.28 2.07 -17.24
N ALA A 183 1.70 1.18 -16.34
CA ALA A 183 1.57 1.39 -14.90
C ALA A 183 2.41 2.60 -14.45
N ASN A 184 1.91 3.36 -13.45
CA ASN A 184 2.55 4.58 -12.94
C ASN A 184 3.13 4.40 -11.55
#